data_0973cc0de9dbf8434cda08aae2d32878
#
_entry.id   0973cc0de9dbf8434cda08aae2d32878
#
_cell.length_a   1.000
_cell.length_b   1.000
_cell.length_c   1.000
_cell.angle_alpha   90.00
_cell.angle_beta   90.00
_cell.angle_gamma   90.00
#
_symmetry.space_group_name_H-M   'P 1'
#
loop_
_entity.id
_entity.type
_entity.pdbx_description
1 polymer ?
#
loop_
_entity_poly.entity_id
_entity_poly.type
_entity_poly.pdbx_seq_one_letter_code
_entity_poly.pdbx_strand_id
1 'polypeptide(L)'
;MKDVEKELFDLLKLSLWSRSDSSLQKIDGEEEAVAERIRDCSWKSLLDLSKEQCVLGILADVLTNCKGNVEVSRDVLLNWIGLVMRLEQRNMKMNRMVISLFGKLRSLGLHPVLMKGQAFAQNYPNPLHRVCGDIDLYFKQQDDCKKAVEWAIRVGGHAHQGNESAWEHKHFAIDLKGFEVELHYQMCRFENHRLQRRLQNIIDHEFATNDPYYVRIEGEEIETVPPTLSVLHQLMHITRHLLEAGVGIRQICDLAVYIDRHCDEINADVLRRYVEELQLGEVAGALGYILVEMLGLKKEKWPLGIVADHAEFIIREIFDGGNFGRQRTAFQRNENVFVRKWHSMTYFIKRCLLFRHLLPAESRSYILNKFLFNIHVKRD
;
A
#
# COMPACT_ATOMS: atom_id res chain seq x y z
N MET A 1 7.16 -18.09 -11.72
CA MET A 1 6.51 -16.90 -12.27
C MET A 1 6.00 -17.21 -13.67
N LYS A 2 4.76 -16.85 -14.03
CA LYS A 2 4.19 -16.97 -15.37
C LYS A 2 4.81 -15.94 -16.31
N ASP A 3 4.73 -16.13 -17.62
CA ASP A 3 5.35 -15.18 -18.57
C ASP A 3 4.71 -13.79 -18.48
N VAL A 4 3.37 -13.69 -18.39
CA VAL A 4 2.66 -12.42 -18.19
C VAL A 4 3.04 -11.69 -16.90
N GLU A 5 3.46 -12.41 -15.85
CA GLU A 5 3.94 -11.82 -14.60
C GLU A 5 5.35 -11.22 -14.76
N LYS A 6 6.21 -11.84 -15.58
CA LYS A 6 7.52 -11.30 -15.95
C LYS A 6 7.38 -10.06 -16.81
N GLU A 7 6.50 -10.13 -17.83
CA GLU A 7 6.14 -9.01 -18.69
C GLU A 7 5.64 -7.81 -17.86
N LEU A 8 4.80 -8.07 -16.82
CA LEU A 8 4.34 -7.03 -15.91
C LEU A 8 5.49 -6.32 -15.19
N PHE A 9 6.46 -7.07 -14.65
CA PHE A 9 7.64 -6.48 -13.99
C PHE A 9 8.50 -5.67 -14.97
N ASP A 10 8.74 -6.18 -16.17
CA ASP A 10 9.52 -5.48 -17.20
C ASP A 10 8.87 -4.15 -17.58
N LEU A 11 7.54 -4.13 -17.75
CA LEU A 11 6.78 -2.90 -18.03
C LEU A 11 6.76 -1.94 -16.83
N LEU A 12 6.67 -2.45 -15.61
CA LEU A 12 6.72 -1.62 -14.41
C LEU A 12 8.09 -0.94 -14.25
N LYS A 13 9.19 -1.64 -14.55
CA LYS A 13 10.53 -1.01 -14.58
C LYS A 13 10.56 0.21 -15.49
N LEU A 14 9.98 0.11 -16.66
CA LEU A 14 9.96 1.24 -17.61
C LEU A 14 9.10 2.39 -17.13
N SER A 15 7.91 2.09 -16.61
CA SER A 15 6.96 3.10 -16.16
C SER A 15 7.41 3.85 -14.92
N LEU A 16 7.94 3.15 -13.93
CA LEU A 16 8.28 3.75 -12.64
C LEU A 16 9.44 4.75 -12.75
N TRP A 17 10.37 4.52 -13.69
CA TRP A 17 11.58 5.31 -13.82
C TRP A 17 11.56 6.26 -15.03
N SER A 18 10.47 6.28 -15.83
CA SER A 18 10.29 7.25 -16.91
C SER A 18 10.07 8.64 -16.33
N ARG A 19 11.09 9.49 -16.36
CA ARG A 19 10.94 10.91 -16.01
C ARG A 19 10.51 11.71 -17.24
N SER A 20 9.59 12.65 -17.03
CA SER A 20 9.19 13.64 -18.05
C SER A 20 10.30 14.65 -18.42
N ASP A 21 11.47 14.56 -17.80
CA ASP A 21 12.58 15.47 -18.02
C ASP A 21 13.48 14.93 -19.14
N SER A 22 13.55 15.67 -20.23
CA SER A 22 14.30 15.38 -21.46
C SER A 22 15.84 15.31 -21.28
N SER A 23 16.35 15.32 -20.06
CA SER A 23 17.76 15.25 -19.71
C SER A 23 18.26 13.85 -19.35
N LEU A 24 17.40 12.82 -19.36
CA LEU A 24 17.88 11.45 -19.17
C LEU A 24 18.61 11.00 -20.44
N GLN A 25 19.90 10.77 -20.28
CA GLN A 25 20.71 10.00 -21.20
C GLN A 25 19.90 8.75 -21.60
N LYS A 26 19.55 8.65 -22.87
CA LYS A 26 19.10 7.43 -23.51
C LYS A 26 20.10 6.35 -23.10
N ILE A 27 19.65 5.35 -22.37
CA ILE A 27 20.42 4.12 -22.19
C ILE A 27 20.30 3.44 -23.56
N ASP A 28 21.29 3.75 -24.43
CA ASP A 28 21.34 3.21 -25.78
C ASP A 28 21.32 1.67 -25.70
N GLY A 29 20.32 1.04 -26.30
CA GLY A 29 20.15 -0.42 -26.38
C GLY A 29 19.10 -1.04 -25.47
N GLU A 30 18.70 -0.44 -24.34
CA GLU A 30 17.64 -1.00 -23.48
C GLU A 30 16.24 -0.73 -24.05
N GLU A 31 16.01 0.42 -24.69
CA GLU A 31 14.72 0.75 -25.33
C GLU A 31 14.37 -0.24 -26.46
N GLU A 32 15.35 -0.67 -27.24
CA GLU A 32 15.17 -1.62 -28.34
C GLU A 32 14.88 -3.03 -27.82
N ALA A 33 15.63 -3.49 -26.80
CA ALA A 33 15.40 -4.78 -26.17
C ALA A 33 14.06 -4.87 -25.44
N VAL A 34 13.58 -3.75 -24.90
CA VAL A 34 12.27 -3.65 -24.27
C VAL A 34 11.16 -3.58 -25.31
N ALA A 35 11.33 -2.79 -26.38
CA ALA A 35 10.37 -2.73 -27.49
C ALA A 35 10.20 -4.12 -28.14
N GLU A 36 11.27 -4.91 -28.24
CA GLU A 36 11.22 -6.28 -28.73
C GLU A 36 10.44 -7.21 -27.78
N ARG A 37 10.67 -7.11 -26.48
CA ARG A 37 9.91 -7.89 -25.46
C ARG A 37 8.44 -7.51 -25.40
N ILE A 38 8.11 -6.23 -25.58
CA ILE A 38 6.75 -5.69 -25.55
C ILE A 38 5.95 -6.10 -26.79
N ARG A 39 6.62 -6.37 -27.93
CA ARG A 39 5.99 -6.70 -29.22
C ARG A 39 5.13 -7.97 -29.12
N ASP A 40 5.57 -8.98 -28.36
CA ASP A 40 4.92 -10.27 -28.26
C ASP A 40 3.99 -10.42 -27.04
N CYS A 41 3.82 -9.34 -26.26
CA CYS A 41 3.02 -9.37 -25.05
C CYS A 41 1.53 -9.59 -25.29
N SER A 42 0.91 -10.40 -24.46
CA SER A 42 -0.55 -10.52 -24.41
C SER A 42 -1.19 -9.32 -23.71
N TRP A 43 -1.39 -8.21 -24.45
CA TRP A 43 -1.94 -6.96 -23.91
C TRP A 43 -3.29 -7.12 -23.22
N LYS A 44 -4.13 -8.07 -23.65
CA LYS A 44 -5.39 -8.39 -22.97
C LYS A 44 -5.13 -8.99 -21.59
N SER A 45 -4.22 -9.94 -21.49
CA SER A 45 -3.85 -10.57 -20.20
C SER A 45 -3.16 -9.57 -19.27
N LEU A 46 -2.30 -8.69 -19.82
CA LEU A 46 -1.67 -7.61 -19.07
C LEU A 46 -2.69 -6.58 -18.55
N LEU A 47 -3.69 -6.22 -19.36
CA LEU A 47 -4.77 -5.34 -18.93
C LEU A 47 -5.53 -5.94 -17.73
N ASP A 48 -5.87 -7.22 -17.80
CA ASP A 48 -6.60 -7.87 -16.71
C ASP A 48 -5.73 -8.01 -15.45
N LEU A 49 -4.48 -8.43 -15.59
CA LEU A 49 -3.53 -8.52 -14.48
C LEU A 49 -3.24 -7.15 -13.84
N SER A 50 -3.12 -6.08 -14.67
CA SER A 50 -2.90 -4.72 -14.18
C SER A 50 -4.06 -4.17 -13.34
N LYS A 51 -5.30 -4.54 -13.69
CA LYS A 51 -6.49 -4.25 -12.87
C LYS A 51 -6.45 -4.97 -11.53
N GLU A 52 -6.14 -6.28 -11.56
CA GLU A 52 -6.06 -7.13 -10.37
C GLU A 52 -4.99 -6.64 -9.40
N GLN A 53 -3.85 -6.18 -9.92
CA GLN A 53 -2.72 -5.67 -9.15
C GLN A 53 -2.78 -4.15 -8.88
N CYS A 54 -3.84 -3.47 -9.35
CA CYS A 54 -4.04 -2.02 -9.19
C CYS A 54 -2.91 -1.15 -9.75
N VAL A 55 -2.30 -1.56 -10.88
CA VAL A 55 -1.21 -0.83 -11.58
C VAL A 55 -1.59 -0.39 -12.99
N LEU A 56 -2.87 -0.45 -13.32
CA LEU A 56 -3.43 -0.13 -14.63
C LEU A 56 -2.96 1.23 -15.19
N GLY A 57 -3.03 2.29 -14.36
CA GLY A 57 -2.63 3.63 -14.78
C GLY A 57 -1.12 3.73 -14.96
N ILE A 58 -0.35 3.10 -14.06
CA ILE A 58 1.11 3.09 -14.12
C ILE A 58 1.59 2.48 -15.45
N LEU A 59 1.02 1.35 -15.86
CA LEU A 59 1.38 0.72 -17.14
C LEU A 59 0.92 1.51 -18.37
N ALA A 60 -0.11 2.33 -18.25
CA ALA A 60 -0.56 3.17 -19.37
C ALA A 60 0.52 4.17 -19.83
N ASP A 61 1.41 4.58 -18.92
CA ASP A 61 2.51 5.48 -19.23
C ASP A 61 3.47 4.85 -20.27
N VAL A 62 3.67 3.53 -20.21
CA VAL A 62 4.46 2.82 -21.24
C VAL A 62 3.80 2.86 -22.59
N LEU A 63 2.47 2.63 -22.66
CA LEU A 63 1.73 2.64 -23.92
C LEU A 63 1.78 4.01 -24.62
N THR A 64 1.82 5.10 -23.85
CA THR A 64 1.90 6.46 -24.38
C THR A 64 3.33 6.85 -24.82
N ASN A 65 4.33 6.28 -24.17
CA ASN A 65 5.75 6.60 -24.41
C ASN A 65 6.39 5.74 -25.51
N CYS A 66 5.91 4.50 -25.72
CA CYS A 66 6.40 3.59 -26.77
C CYS A 66 5.73 3.89 -28.12
N LYS A 67 6.02 5.08 -28.70
CA LYS A 67 5.46 5.51 -29.98
C LYS A 67 5.82 4.55 -31.12
N GLY A 68 4.85 3.78 -31.58
CA GLY A 68 4.90 3.11 -32.89
C GLY A 68 5.39 1.65 -32.92
N ASN A 69 5.91 1.10 -31.81
CA ASN A 69 6.50 -0.24 -31.78
C ASN A 69 5.64 -1.33 -31.12
N VAL A 70 4.39 -1.00 -30.75
CA VAL A 70 3.55 -1.91 -29.95
C VAL A 70 2.25 -2.21 -30.70
N GLU A 71 2.04 -3.46 -31.06
CA GLU A 71 0.79 -3.92 -31.66
C GLU A 71 -0.25 -4.25 -30.58
N VAL A 72 -1.01 -3.24 -30.15
CA VAL A 72 -2.18 -3.43 -29.29
C VAL A 72 -3.44 -3.40 -30.12
N SER A 73 -4.34 -4.38 -29.95
CA SER A 73 -5.63 -4.34 -30.64
C SER A 73 -6.42 -3.08 -30.23
N ARG A 74 -7.11 -2.48 -31.22
CA ARG A 74 -7.85 -1.22 -31.01
C ARG A 74 -8.83 -1.31 -29.82
N ASP A 75 -9.51 -2.42 -29.65
CA ASP A 75 -10.49 -2.60 -28.57
C ASP A 75 -9.83 -2.63 -27.20
N VAL A 76 -8.70 -3.30 -27.05
CA VAL A 76 -7.92 -3.32 -25.81
C VAL A 76 -7.42 -1.91 -25.48
N LEU A 77 -6.86 -1.21 -26.46
CA LEU A 77 -6.34 0.16 -26.29
C LEU A 77 -7.45 1.14 -25.88
N LEU A 78 -8.59 1.15 -26.57
CA LEU A 78 -9.73 2.02 -26.22
C LEU A 78 -10.30 1.71 -24.84
N ASN A 79 -10.38 0.43 -24.48
CA ASN A 79 -10.80 0.03 -23.14
C ASN A 79 -9.82 0.53 -22.08
N TRP A 80 -8.50 0.39 -22.32
CA TRP A 80 -7.46 0.84 -21.39
C TRP A 80 -7.53 2.37 -21.19
N ILE A 81 -7.56 3.14 -22.27
CA ILE A 81 -7.70 4.60 -22.22
C ILE A 81 -8.95 5.00 -21.42
N GLY A 82 -10.09 4.37 -21.70
CA GLY A 82 -11.33 4.67 -20.97
C GLY A 82 -11.26 4.36 -19.46
N LEU A 83 -10.49 3.35 -19.07
CA LEU A 83 -10.25 3.02 -17.65
C LEU A 83 -9.32 4.04 -17.00
N VAL A 84 -8.25 4.45 -17.67
CA VAL A 84 -7.29 5.46 -17.18
C VAL A 84 -7.98 6.80 -17.00
N MET A 85 -8.75 7.27 -17.98
CA MET A 85 -9.52 8.52 -17.87
C MET A 85 -10.45 8.54 -16.65
N ARG A 86 -11.11 7.41 -16.35
CA ARG A 86 -11.96 7.28 -15.14
C ARG A 86 -11.13 7.30 -13.87
N LEU A 87 -9.95 6.68 -13.87
CA LEU A 87 -9.01 6.70 -12.75
C LEU A 87 -8.53 8.13 -12.46
N GLU A 88 -8.10 8.86 -13.48
CA GLU A 88 -7.66 10.25 -13.36
C GLU A 88 -8.77 11.15 -12.80
N GLN A 89 -9.99 11.06 -13.37
CA GLN A 89 -11.13 11.82 -12.87
C GLN A 89 -11.46 11.53 -11.41
N ARG A 90 -11.36 10.25 -11.00
CA ARG A 90 -11.56 9.85 -9.61
C ARG A 90 -10.46 10.42 -8.72
N ASN A 91 -9.19 10.32 -9.13
CA ASN A 91 -8.06 10.83 -8.35
C ASN A 91 -8.09 12.34 -8.20
N MET A 92 -8.44 13.10 -9.26
CA MET A 92 -8.66 14.55 -9.15
C MET A 92 -9.76 14.90 -8.13
N LYS A 93 -10.89 14.20 -8.14
CA LYS A 93 -11.95 14.40 -7.13
C LYS A 93 -11.47 14.06 -5.73
N MET A 94 -10.68 12.99 -5.58
CA MET A 94 -10.15 12.55 -4.30
C MET A 94 -9.10 13.53 -3.76
N ASN A 95 -8.24 14.11 -4.60
CA ASN A 95 -7.32 15.17 -4.23
C ASN A 95 -8.06 16.38 -3.65
N ARG A 96 -9.10 16.86 -4.34
CA ARG A 96 -9.95 17.96 -3.84
C ARG A 96 -10.63 17.61 -2.53
N MET A 97 -11.05 16.36 -2.36
CA MET A 97 -11.63 15.89 -1.10
C MET A 97 -10.59 15.93 0.04
N VAL A 98 -9.36 15.47 -0.18
CA VAL A 98 -8.26 15.56 0.79
C VAL A 98 -8.02 17.02 1.19
N ILE A 99 -7.86 17.93 0.22
CA ILE A 99 -7.65 19.36 0.48
C ILE A 99 -8.81 19.94 1.32
N SER A 100 -10.05 19.64 0.94
CA SER A 100 -11.24 20.09 1.67
C SER A 100 -11.29 19.57 3.11
N LEU A 101 -10.95 18.29 3.32
CA LEU A 101 -10.90 17.67 4.64
C LEU A 101 -9.84 18.33 5.51
N PHE A 102 -8.62 18.53 5.00
CA PHE A 102 -7.54 19.18 5.74
C PHE A 102 -7.90 20.62 6.13
N GLY A 103 -8.40 21.41 5.18
CA GLY A 103 -8.83 22.77 5.44
C GLY A 103 -9.91 22.85 6.53
N LYS A 104 -10.91 21.93 6.45
CA LYS A 104 -12.01 21.91 7.42
C LYS A 104 -11.56 21.43 8.79
N LEU A 105 -10.81 20.34 8.87
CA LEU A 105 -10.34 19.79 10.14
C LEU A 105 -9.39 20.79 10.86
N ARG A 106 -8.47 21.42 10.12
CA ARG A 106 -7.63 22.49 10.65
C ARG A 106 -8.44 23.67 11.19
N SER A 107 -9.52 24.07 10.53
CA SER A 107 -10.41 25.13 11.01
C SER A 107 -11.13 24.80 12.33
N LEU A 108 -11.17 23.49 12.67
CA LEU A 108 -11.71 22.98 13.94
C LEU A 108 -10.61 22.78 15.00
N GLY A 109 -9.37 23.18 14.72
CA GLY A 109 -8.21 22.96 15.59
C GLY A 109 -7.71 21.51 15.61
N LEU A 110 -8.09 20.69 14.60
CA LEU A 110 -7.65 19.31 14.45
C LEU A 110 -6.52 19.24 13.41
N HIS A 111 -5.50 18.45 13.69
CA HIS A 111 -4.30 18.34 12.87
C HIS A 111 -4.14 16.91 12.32
N PRO A 112 -4.85 16.55 11.23
CA PRO A 112 -4.71 15.25 10.61
C PRO A 112 -3.38 15.12 9.86
N VAL A 113 -2.86 13.89 9.79
CA VAL A 113 -1.70 13.50 8.99
C VAL A 113 -2.16 12.52 7.90
N LEU A 114 -1.89 12.81 6.63
CA LEU A 114 -2.20 11.92 5.52
C LEU A 114 -1.20 10.78 5.46
N MET A 115 -1.63 9.53 5.65
CA MET A 115 -0.68 8.41 5.80
C MET A 115 -0.22 7.79 4.47
N LYS A 116 -1.08 7.66 3.50
CA LYS A 116 -0.83 6.94 2.24
C LYS A 116 -1.71 7.50 1.11
N GLY A 117 -2.09 6.71 0.14
CA GLY A 117 -3.01 7.13 -0.91
C GLY A 117 -2.45 8.27 -1.76
N GLN A 118 -3.05 9.46 -1.67
CA GLN A 118 -2.68 10.64 -2.43
C GLN A 118 -1.28 11.16 -2.09
N ALA A 119 -0.80 10.98 -0.85
CA ALA A 119 0.57 11.34 -0.50
C ALA A 119 1.59 10.52 -1.29
N PHE A 120 1.40 9.19 -1.36
CA PHE A 120 2.30 8.34 -2.14
C PHE A 120 2.17 8.53 -3.64
N ALA A 121 0.98 8.90 -4.12
CA ALA A 121 0.76 9.17 -5.53
C ALA A 121 1.69 10.27 -6.06
N GLN A 122 2.05 11.28 -5.24
CA GLN A 122 2.94 12.38 -5.64
C GLN A 122 4.37 11.91 -5.98
N ASN A 123 4.73 10.67 -5.65
CA ASN A 123 6.05 10.10 -5.98
C ASN A 123 6.10 9.47 -7.38
N TYR A 124 4.96 9.25 -8.01
CA TYR A 124 4.90 8.69 -9.36
C TYR A 124 5.16 9.74 -10.44
N PRO A 125 5.65 9.35 -11.64
CA PRO A 125 5.78 10.25 -12.77
C PRO A 125 4.47 10.97 -13.09
N ASN A 126 3.34 10.26 -13.10
CA ASN A 126 1.99 10.81 -13.13
C ASN A 126 1.21 10.43 -11.86
N PRO A 127 1.01 11.37 -10.92
CA PRO A 127 0.28 11.11 -9.67
C PRO A 127 -1.15 10.61 -9.86
N LEU A 128 -1.81 10.98 -10.96
CA LEU A 128 -3.19 10.57 -11.25
C LEU A 128 -3.29 9.11 -11.71
N HIS A 129 -2.19 8.48 -12.09
CA HIS A 129 -2.16 7.10 -12.58
C HIS A 129 -2.01 6.05 -11.47
N ARG A 130 -1.67 6.47 -10.24
CA ARG A 130 -1.69 5.56 -9.11
C ARG A 130 -3.12 5.31 -8.64
N VAL A 131 -3.52 4.03 -8.57
CA VAL A 131 -4.86 3.66 -8.06
C VAL A 131 -4.94 3.94 -6.55
N CYS A 132 -5.75 4.92 -6.17
CA CYS A 132 -6.06 5.25 -4.78
C CYS A 132 -7.42 4.64 -4.39
N GLY A 133 -7.52 4.06 -3.19
CA GLY A 133 -8.74 3.42 -2.66
C GLY A 133 -9.50 4.33 -1.70
N ASP A 134 -8.89 4.55 -0.58
CA ASP A 134 -9.35 5.22 0.62
C ASP A 134 -8.52 6.48 0.93
N ILE A 135 -9.03 7.32 1.82
CA ILE A 135 -8.34 8.49 2.37
C ILE A 135 -8.05 8.19 3.84
N ASP A 136 -6.76 7.97 4.17
CA ASP A 136 -6.33 7.62 5.51
C ASP A 136 -5.79 8.84 6.25
N LEU A 137 -6.47 9.26 7.30
CA LEU A 137 -6.10 10.38 8.15
C LEU A 137 -5.72 9.87 9.55
N TYR A 138 -4.49 10.09 9.95
CA TYR A 138 -4.01 9.78 11.29
C TYR A 138 -4.08 10.99 12.22
N PHE A 139 -4.47 10.77 13.46
CA PHE A 139 -4.49 11.75 14.53
C PHE A 139 -3.58 11.29 15.65
N LYS A 140 -2.62 12.16 16.03
CA LYS A 140 -1.66 11.87 17.11
C LYS A 140 -2.34 11.68 18.47
N GLN A 141 -3.53 12.29 18.64
CA GLN A 141 -4.35 12.18 19.85
C GLN A 141 -5.68 11.48 19.55
N GLN A 142 -6.04 10.48 20.36
CA GLN A 142 -7.27 9.74 20.19
C GLN A 142 -8.53 10.62 20.29
N ASP A 143 -8.50 11.63 21.18
CA ASP A 143 -9.63 12.54 21.33
C ASP A 143 -9.85 13.44 20.11
N ASP A 144 -8.81 13.80 19.39
CA ASP A 144 -8.93 14.54 18.14
C ASP A 144 -9.50 13.65 17.03
N CYS A 145 -9.12 12.37 16.99
CA CYS A 145 -9.75 11.39 16.12
C CYS A 145 -11.26 11.28 16.41
N LYS A 146 -11.69 11.19 17.69
CA LYS A 146 -13.11 11.15 18.09
C LYS A 146 -13.87 12.39 17.61
N LYS A 147 -13.33 13.60 17.83
CA LYS A 147 -13.93 14.85 17.35
C LYS A 147 -14.06 14.88 15.82
N ALA A 148 -13.06 14.36 15.10
CA ALA A 148 -13.10 14.24 13.65
C ALA A 148 -14.19 13.27 13.18
N VAL A 149 -14.38 12.13 13.84
CA VAL A 149 -15.46 11.16 13.58
C VAL A 149 -16.83 11.82 13.82
N GLU A 150 -17.03 12.48 14.97
CA GLU A 150 -18.27 13.17 15.30
C GLU A 150 -18.61 14.25 14.27
N TRP A 151 -17.59 15.03 13.86
CA TRP A 151 -17.77 16.03 12.81
C TRP A 151 -18.15 15.37 11.48
N ALA A 152 -17.45 14.32 11.05
CA ALA A 152 -17.71 13.66 9.77
C ALA A 152 -19.15 13.11 9.70
N ILE A 153 -19.64 12.50 10.78
CA ILE A 153 -21.04 12.02 10.89
C ILE A 153 -22.02 13.19 10.82
N ARG A 154 -21.74 14.29 11.53
CA ARG A 154 -22.63 15.50 11.55
C ARG A 154 -22.78 16.15 10.18
N VAL A 155 -21.77 16.07 9.31
CA VAL A 155 -21.84 16.63 7.96
C VAL A 155 -22.35 15.65 6.91
N GLY A 156 -22.96 14.54 7.34
CA GLY A 156 -23.62 13.56 6.48
C GLY A 156 -22.73 12.36 6.09
N GLY A 157 -21.66 12.11 6.82
CA GLY A 157 -20.88 10.88 6.67
C GLY A 157 -21.63 9.67 7.21
N HIS A 158 -21.53 8.54 6.53
CA HIS A 158 -22.14 7.27 6.92
C HIS A 158 -21.09 6.32 7.45
N ALA A 159 -21.16 6.01 8.76
CA ALA A 159 -20.27 5.05 9.39
C ALA A 159 -20.52 3.63 8.87
N HIS A 160 -19.45 2.89 8.58
CA HIS A 160 -19.58 1.50 8.19
C HIS A 160 -20.10 0.64 9.34
N GLN A 161 -20.86 -0.43 9.02
CA GLN A 161 -21.32 -1.40 10.01
C GLN A 161 -20.12 -2.08 10.67
N GLY A 162 -20.13 -2.19 11.99
CA GLY A 162 -19.01 -2.74 12.78
C GLY A 162 -18.12 -1.70 13.45
N ASN A 163 -18.38 -0.41 13.26
CA ASN A 163 -17.68 0.67 13.97
C ASN A 163 -17.97 0.73 15.49
N GLU A 164 -18.94 -0.05 16.00
CA GLU A 164 -19.24 -0.10 17.44
C GLU A 164 -18.04 -0.58 18.27
N SER A 165 -17.22 -1.49 17.72
CA SER A 165 -15.95 -1.93 18.28
C SER A 165 -14.72 -1.21 17.69
N ALA A 166 -14.92 -0.16 16.91
CA ALA A 166 -13.82 0.49 16.16
C ALA A 166 -12.79 1.15 17.09
N TRP A 167 -13.17 1.52 18.32
CA TRP A 167 -12.22 1.99 19.34
C TRP A 167 -11.35 0.86 19.92
N GLU A 168 -11.70 -0.41 19.67
CA GLU A 168 -10.85 -1.57 19.89
C GLU A 168 -9.97 -1.87 18.67
N HIS A 169 -10.34 -1.30 17.51
CA HIS A 169 -9.62 -1.36 16.26
C HIS A 169 -8.87 -0.05 16.02
N LYS A 170 -8.00 -0.01 15.03
CA LYS A 170 -7.11 1.14 14.77
C LYS A 170 -7.77 2.37 14.14
N HIS A 171 -8.96 2.27 13.55
CA HIS A 171 -9.60 3.32 12.75
C HIS A 171 -11.11 3.21 12.70
N PHE A 172 -11.74 4.33 12.29
CA PHE A 172 -13.14 4.45 11.89
C PHE A 172 -13.25 4.66 10.40
N ALA A 173 -13.99 3.80 9.68
CA ALA A 173 -14.29 3.96 8.27
C ALA A 173 -15.63 4.66 8.09
N ILE A 174 -15.64 5.73 7.31
CA ILE A 174 -16.81 6.58 7.05
C ILE A 174 -16.91 6.82 5.54
N ASP A 175 -18.06 6.54 4.94
CA ASP A 175 -18.35 7.03 3.59
C ASP A 175 -18.74 8.50 3.69
N LEU A 176 -17.95 9.38 3.08
CA LEU A 176 -18.18 10.80 3.04
C LEU A 176 -18.16 11.30 1.60
N LYS A 177 -19.32 11.71 1.09
CA LYS A 177 -19.49 12.18 -0.30
C LYS A 177 -19.01 11.19 -1.37
N GLY A 178 -19.18 9.89 -1.13
CA GLY A 178 -18.79 8.81 -2.04
C GLY A 178 -17.31 8.42 -2.01
N PHE A 179 -16.58 8.88 -0.99
CA PHE A 179 -15.22 8.44 -0.68
C PHE A 179 -15.18 7.76 0.68
N GLU A 180 -14.48 6.64 0.75
CA GLU A 180 -14.15 6.00 2.00
C GLU A 180 -13.02 6.79 2.69
N VAL A 181 -13.32 7.30 3.90
CA VAL A 181 -12.39 8.04 4.74
C VAL A 181 -12.15 7.22 6.00
N GLU A 182 -10.91 6.83 6.22
CA GLU A 182 -10.49 6.13 7.42
C GLU A 182 -9.81 7.12 8.39
N LEU A 183 -10.42 7.31 9.57
CA LEU A 183 -9.91 8.15 10.63
C LEU A 183 -9.18 7.29 11.66
N HIS A 184 -7.86 7.38 11.69
CA HIS A 184 -6.99 6.52 12.48
C HIS A 184 -6.48 7.23 13.74
N TYR A 185 -6.48 6.54 14.87
CA TYR A 185 -5.75 6.92 16.08
C TYR A 185 -4.55 6.00 16.35
N GLN A 186 -4.40 4.94 15.53
CA GLN A 186 -3.21 4.10 15.45
C GLN A 186 -2.80 3.92 13.99
N MET A 187 -1.57 4.25 13.65
CA MET A 187 -1.06 4.12 12.27
C MET A 187 -1.01 2.66 11.83
N CYS A 188 -0.46 1.80 12.68
CA CYS A 188 -0.30 0.35 12.47
C CYS A 188 -0.55 -0.39 13.76
N ARG A 189 -0.75 -1.71 13.65
CA ARG A 189 -0.96 -2.59 14.81
C ARG A 189 -0.22 -3.92 14.64
N PHE A 190 0.49 -4.33 15.68
CA PHE A 190 0.91 -5.70 15.93
C PHE A 190 -0.05 -6.40 16.88
N GLU A 191 -0.24 -7.70 16.68
CA GLU A 191 -0.93 -8.55 17.66
C GLU A 191 0.00 -8.91 18.84
N ASN A 192 1.31 -8.81 18.63
CA ASN A 192 2.29 -8.97 19.72
C ASN A 192 2.38 -7.69 20.53
N HIS A 193 1.94 -7.73 21.81
CA HIS A 193 1.91 -6.56 22.68
C HIS A 193 3.29 -5.89 22.91
N ARG A 194 4.39 -6.67 22.88
CA ARG A 194 5.74 -6.09 23.03
C ARG A 194 6.15 -5.32 21.79
N LEU A 195 5.91 -5.89 20.60
CA LEU A 195 6.15 -5.21 19.33
C LEU A 195 5.25 -4.00 19.16
N GLN A 196 3.96 -4.11 19.57
CA GLN A 196 3.02 -2.99 19.54
C GLN A 196 3.50 -1.82 20.40
N ARG A 197 3.99 -2.08 21.61
CA ARG A 197 4.52 -1.01 22.49
C ARG A 197 5.77 -0.35 21.89
N ARG A 198 6.68 -1.14 21.31
CA ARG A 198 7.87 -0.59 20.63
C ARG A 198 7.47 0.28 19.44
N LEU A 199 6.56 -0.21 18.61
CA LEU A 199 6.05 0.55 17.47
C LEU A 199 5.43 1.88 17.89
N GLN A 200 4.60 1.89 18.95
CA GLN A 200 4.00 3.14 19.42
C GLN A 200 5.08 4.12 19.91
N ASN A 201 6.08 3.64 20.66
CA ASN A 201 7.19 4.47 21.10
C ASN A 201 7.99 5.07 19.92
N ILE A 202 8.18 4.30 18.84
CA ILE A 202 8.83 4.78 17.61
C ILE A 202 7.99 5.87 16.97
N ILE A 203 6.69 5.65 16.81
CA ILE A 203 5.76 6.62 16.20
C ILE A 203 5.75 7.93 17.01
N ASP A 204 5.60 7.82 18.32
CA ASP A 204 5.57 8.98 19.22
C ASP A 204 6.88 9.75 19.18
N HIS A 205 8.01 9.04 19.15
CA HIS A 205 9.35 9.65 19.03
C HIS A 205 9.51 10.40 17.70
N GLU A 206 9.17 9.78 16.58
CA GLU A 206 9.31 10.38 15.24
C GLU A 206 8.48 11.66 15.11
N PHE A 207 7.24 11.67 15.61
CA PHE A 207 6.41 12.88 15.60
C PHE A 207 6.78 13.93 16.64
N ALA A 208 7.53 13.57 17.67
CA ALA A 208 8.00 14.52 18.69
C ALA A 208 9.32 15.18 18.32
N THR A 209 10.18 14.48 17.54
CA THR A 209 11.55 14.94 17.26
C THR A 209 11.73 15.50 15.86
N ASN A 210 10.84 15.21 14.93
CA ASN A 210 10.88 15.77 13.58
C ASN A 210 9.88 16.93 13.43
N ASP A 211 10.25 17.90 12.62
CA ASP A 211 9.32 18.93 12.16
C ASP A 211 8.19 18.30 11.33
N PRO A 212 6.99 18.92 11.28
CA PRO A 212 5.92 18.47 10.43
C PRO A 212 6.37 18.34 8.96
N TYR A 213 6.10 17.20 8.35
CA TYR A 213 6.47 16.93 6.98
C TYR A 213 5.27 17.12 6.04
N TYR A 214 5.48 17.73 4.88
CA TYR A 214 4.40 18.12 3.97
C TYR A 214 4.62 17.57 2.56
N VAL A 215 3.52 17.20 1.93
CA VAL A 215 3.44 16.88 0.51
C VAL A 215 2.55 17.92 -0.18
N ARG A 216 2.85 18.25 -1.45
CA ARG A 216 2.01 19.15 -2.25
C ARG A 216 1.03 18.35 -3.09
N ILE A 217 -0.28 18.66 -2.92
CA ILE A 217 -1.37 18.08 -3.70
C ILE A 217 -2.14 19.23 -4.35
N GLU A 218 -2.13 19.33 -5.67
CA GLU A 218 -2.74 20.44 -6.45
C GLU A 218 -2.32 21.85 -5.93
N GLY A 219 -1.07 21.97 -5.47
CA GLY A 219 -0.50 23.23 -4.96
C GLY A 219 -0.66 23.45 -3.45
N GLU A 220 -1.53 22.72 -2.77
CA GLU A 220 -1.78 22.81 -1.33
C GLU A 220 -0.83 21.92 -0.51
N GLU A 221 -0.34 22.45 0.63
CA GLU A 221 0.52 21.73 1.55
C GLU A 221 -0.29 20.87 2.53
N ILE A 222 -0.12 19.57 2.41
CA ILE A 222 -0.81 18.56 3.23
C ILE A 222 0.19 17.86 4.14
N GLU A 223 -0.03 17.92 5.46
CA GLU A 223 0.83 17.22 6.42
C GLU A 223 0.77 15.70 6.18
N THR A 224 1.93 15.08 6.11
CA THR A 224 2.08 13.63 5.90
C THR A 224 3.13 13.05 6.83
N VAL A 225 3.32 11.75 6.78
CA VAL A 225 4.23 11.02 7.65
C VAL A 225 5.69 11.35 7.28
N PRO A 226 6.58 11.63 8.27
CA PRO A 226 8.00 11.86 8.01
C PRO A 226 8.67 10.71 7.24
N PRO A 227 9.71 10.98 6.42
CA PRO A 227 10.25 10.00 5.45
C PRO A 227 10.68 8.67 6.05
N THR A 228 11.45 8.65 7.12
CA THR A 228 11.91 7.40 7.78
C THR A 228 10.73 6.59 8.32
N LEU A 229 9.78 7.24 8.98
CA LEU A 229 8.56 6.61 9.49
C LEU A 229 7.64 6.16 8.36
N SER A 230 7.59 6.87 7.23
CA SER A 230 6.83 6.48 6.03
C SER A 230 7.31 5.14 5.47
N VAL A 231 8.61 4.92 5.36
CA VAL A 231 9.15 3.63 4.91
C VAL A 231 8.80 2.52 5.90
N LEU A 232 8.98 2.77 7.20
CA LEU A 232 8.60 1.82 8.24
C LEU A 232 7.10 1.49 8.17
N HIS A 233 6.25 2.50 8.02
CA HIS A 233 4.80 2.34 7.87
C HIS A 233 4.44 1.48 6.65
N GLN A 234 5.10 1.70 5.50
CA GLN A 234 4.88 0.89 4.31
C GLN A 234 5.31 -0.56 4.50
N LEU A 235 6.47 -0.81 5.13
CA LEU A 235 6.93 -2.15 5.48
C LEU A 235 5.91 -2.87 6.37
N MET A 236 5.41 -2.18 7.40
CA MET A 236 4.38 -2.69 8.30
C MET A 236 3.07 -3.00 7.55
N HIS A 237 2.64 -2.10 6.69
CA HIS A 237 1.42 -2.24 5.90
C HIS A 237 1.50 -3.45 4.96
N ILE A 238 2.59 -3.59 4.21
CA ILE A 238 2.86 -4.75 3.34
C ILE A 238 2.88 -6.04 4.17
N THR A 239 3.63 -6.04 5.28
CA THR A 239 3.76 -7.19 6.19
C THR A 239 2.40 -7.66 6.71
N ARG A 240 1.57 -6.74 7.15
CA ARG A 240 0.24 -7.04 7.65
C ARG A 240 -0.66 -7.64 6.56
N HIS A 241 -0.67 -7.06 5.38
CA HIS A 241 -1.45 -7.58 4.26
C HIS A 241 -0.97 -8.95 3.80
N LEU A 242 0.34 -9.19 3.76
CA LEU A 242 0.88 -10.53 3.51
C LEU A 242 0.34 -11.56 4.51
N LEU A 243 0.30 -11.21 5.79
CA LEU A 243 -0.16 -12.12 6.84
C LEU A 243 -1.68 -12.31 6.80
N GLU A 244 -2.48 -11.29 6.57
CA GLU A 244 -3.95 -11.32 6.70
C GLU A 244 -4.66 -11.82 5.43
N ALA A 245 -4.36 -11.26 4.28
CA ALA A 245 -5.16 -11.47 3.08
C ALA A 245 -4.32 -11.67 1.81
N GLY A 246 -3.38 -10.80 1.59
CA GLY A 246 -2.54 -10.69 0.40
C GLY A 246 -2.23 -9.24 0.09
N VAL A 247 -1.13 -8.99 -0.58
CA VAL A 247 -0.64 -7.68 -1.01
C VAL A 247 -0.60 -7.62 -2.53
N GLY A 248 -0.94 -6.47 -3.12
CA GLY A 248 -0.79 -6.26 -4.56
C GLY A 248 0.57 -5.65 -4.90
N ILE A 249 0.97 -5.78 -6.17
CA ILE A 249 2.25 -5.22 -6.65
C ILE A 249 2.28 -3.68 -6.49
N ARG A 250 1.13 -3.01 -6.50
CA ARG A 250 1.04 -1.56 -6.29
C ARG A 250 1.71 -1.12 -4.99
N GLN A 251 1.53 -1.83 -3.87
CA GLN A 251 2.15 -1.48 -2.60
C GLN A 251 3.69 -1.60 -2.65
N ILE A 252 4.18 -2.54 -3.46
CA ILE A 252 5.63 -2.70 -3.69
C ILE A 252 6.14 -1.55 -4.58
N CYS A 253 5.39 -1.17 -5.61
CA CYS A 253 5.71 0.01 -6.43
C CYS A 253 5.71 1.31 -5.60
N ASP A 254 4.73 1.49 -4.69
CA ASP A 254 4.68 2.63 -3.77
C ASP A 254 5.97 2.75 -2.96
N LEU A 255 6.47 1.63 -2.41
CA LEU A 255 7.71 1.59 -1.65
C LEU A 255 8.92 1.92 -2.52
N ALA A 256 8.98 1.39 -3.76
CA ALA A 256 10.06 1.64 -4.71
C ALA A 256 10.19 3.12 -5.06
N VAL A 257 9.09 3.75 -5.52
CA VAL A 257 9.11 5.16 -5.93
C VAL A 257 9.30 6.12 -4.75
N TYR A 258 8.78 5.76 -3.57
CA TYR A 258 8.98 6.55 -2.36
C TYR A 258 10.47 6.60 -1.98
N ILE A 259 11.13 5.45 -1.91
CA ILE A 259 12.56 5.37 -1.59
C ILE A 259 13.40 6.07 -2.64
N ASP A 260 13.08 5.91 -3.93
CA ASP A 260 13.82 6.61 -5.00
C ASP A 260 13.78 8.13 -4.83
N ARG A 261 12.65 8.68 -4.43
CA ARG A 261 12.44 10.13 -4.29
C ARG A 261 13.02 10.72 -3.00
N HIS A 262 12.99 9.93 -1.91
CA HIS A 262 13.28 10.41 -0.55
C HIS A 262 14.54 9.78 0.05
N CYS A 263 15.39 9.11 -0.75
CA CYS A 263 16.58 8.42 -0.24
C CYS A 263 17.49 9.31 0.61
N ASP A 264 17.61 10.60 0.27
CA ASP A 264 18.46 11.56 0.99
C ASP A 264 17.81 12.09 2.29
N GLU A 265 16.48 11.91 2.45
CA GLU A 265 15.70 12.32 3.62
C GLU A 265 15.49 11.16 4.61
N ILE A 266 15.69 9.93 4.17
CA ILE A 266 15.53 8.72 4.97
C ILE A 266 16.79 8.51 5.81
N ASN A 267 16.64 8.51 7.15
CA ASN A 267 17.74 8.15 8.03
C ASN A 267 17.94 6.62 8.05
N ALA A 268 18.91 6.14 7.29
CA ALA A 268 19.18 4.71 7.10
C ALA A 268 19.52 3.97 8.41
N ASP A 269 20.28 4.60 9.32
CA ASP A 269 20.69 4.00 10.59
C ASP A 269 19.50 3.87 11.55
N VAL A 270 18.66 4.91 11.61
CA VAL A 270 17.43 4.90 12.40
C VAL A 270 16.48 3.85 11.85
N LEU A 271 16.28 3.80 10.54
CA LEU A 271 15.40 2.82 9.91
C LEU A 271 15.87 1.37 10.17
N ARG A 272 17.18 1.08 10.06
CA ARG A 272 17.73 -0.24 10.38
C ARG A 272 17.42 -0.64 11.82
N ARG A 273 17.66 0.24 12.77
CA ARG A 273 17.33 0.01 14.18
C ARG A 273 15.84 -0.31 14.37
N TYR A 274 14.92 0.46 13.76
CA TYR A 274 13.49 0.22 13.86
C TYR A 274 13.07 -1.12 13.26
N VAL A 275 13.63 -1.48 12.12
CA VAL A 275 13.38 -2.78 11.47
C VAL A 275 13.84 -3.94 12.34
N GLU A 276 15.00 -3.82 13.01
CA GLU A 276 15.51 -4.82 13.97
C GLU A 276 14.64 -4.91 15.23
N GLU A 277 14.28 -3.77 15.85
CA GLU A 277 13.44 -3.70 17.04
C GLU A 277 12.06 -4.32 16.81
N LEU A 278 11.51 -4.18 15.60
CA LEU A 278 10.20 -4.70 15.20
C LEU A 278 10.26 -6.08 14.54
N GLN A 279 11.45 -6.67 14.42
CA GLN A 279 11.68 -7.99 13.82
C GLN A 279 11.17 -8.10 12.36
N LEU A 280 11.37 -7.06 11.57
CA LEU A 280 10.94 -6.97 10.17
C LEU A 280 12.07 -7.29 9.17
N GLY A 281 13.27 -7.68 9.63
CA GLY A 281 14.46 -7.83 8.81
C GLY A 281 14.30 -8.79 7.64
N GLU A 282 13.70 -9.97 7.87
CA GLU A 282 13.48 -10.96 6.81
C GLU A 282 12.54 -10.45 5.71
N VAL A 283 11.44 -9.81 6.10
CA VAL A 283 10.49 -9.23 5.13
C VAL A 283 11.15 -8.07 4.39
N ALA A 284 11.86 -7.18 5.10
CA ALA A 284 12.54 -6.04 4.51
C ALA A 284 13.65 -6.49 3.53
N GLY A 285 14.42 -7.53 3.88
CA GLY A 285 15.43 -8.09 3.01
C GLY A 285 14.86 -8.68 1.73
N ALA A 286 13.78 -9.46 1.83
CA ALA A 286 13.10 -10.03 0.67
C ALA A 286 12.44 -8.96 -0.21
N LEU A 287 11.84 -7.93 0.39
CA LEU A 287 11.32 -6.78 -0.34
C LEU A 287 12.43 -6.01 -1.03
N GLY A 288 13.58 -5.80 -0.38
CA GLY A 288 14.76 -5.18 -0.99
C GLY A 288 15.20 -5.91 -2.27
N TYR A 289 15.20 -7.24 -2.27
CA TYR A 289 15.47 -8.03 -3.47
C TYR A 289 14.44 -7.74 -4.58
N ILE A 290 13.14 -7.73 -4.25
CA ILE A 290 12.08 -7.45 -5.23
C ILE A 290 12.21 -6.03 -5.79
N LEU A 291 12.47 -5.04 -4.95
CA LEU A 291 12.61 -3.65 -5.35
C LEU A 291 13.81 -3.45 -6.30
N VAL A 292 14.97 -4.04 -5.98
CA VAL A 292 16.19 -3.85 -6.74
C VAL A 292 16.19 -4.71 -8.02
N GLU A 293 16.01 -6.02 -7.89
CA GLU A 293 16.16 -6.95 -8.99
C GLU A 293 14.93 -6.98 -9.92
N MET A 294 13.72 -6.89 -9.34
CA MET A 294 12.49 -7.04 -10.12
C MET A 294 11.91 -5.70 -10.58
N LEU A 295 12.01 -4.63 -9.79
CA LEU A 295 11.48 -3.31 -10.13
C LEU A 295 12.56 -2.31 -10.56
N GLY A 296 13.85 -2.64 -10.45
CA GLY A 296 14.95 -1.80 -10.94
C GLY A 296 15.25 -0.58 -10.07
N LEU A 297 14.90 -0.59 -8.78
CA LEU A 297 15.40 0.41 -7.84
C LEU A 297 16.92 0.33 -7.76
N LYS A 298 17.60 1.45 -7.81
CA LYS A 298 19.07 1.48 -7.66
C LYS A 298 19.46 0.95 -6.27
N LYS A 299 20.38 -0.02 -6.24
CA LYS A 299 20.78 -0.74 -5.03
C LYS A 299 21.24 0.19 -3.90
N GLU A 300 21.98 1.24 -4.26
CA GLU A 300 22.51 2.24 -3.33
C GLU A 300 21.40 3.08 -2.62
N LYS A 301 20.20 3.11 -3.17
CA LYS A 301 19.06 3.80 -2.57
C LYS A 301 18.31 2.97 -1.54
N TRP A 302 18.45 1.63 -1.59
CA TRP A 302 17.84 0.76 -0.59
C TRP A 302 18.63 0.77 0.72
N PRO A 303 18.06 1.30 1.83
CA PRO A 303 18.84 1.52 3.07
C PRO A 303 19.02 0.28 3.94
N LEU A 304 18.39 -0.84 3.57
CA LEU A 304 18.37 -2.07 4.36
C LEU A 304 19.12 -3.21 3.64
N GLY A 305 19.23 -4.38 4.28
CA GLY A 305 19.80 -5.57 3.66
C GLY A 305 18.96 -6.06 2.47
N ILE A 306 19.63 -6.74 1.52
CA ILE A 306 18.99 -7.40 0.38
C ILE A 306 19.18 -8.90 0.55
N VAL A 307 18.09 -9.66 0.60
CA VAL A 307 18.10 -11.11 0.80
C VAL A 307 17.18 -11.75 -0.24
N ALA A 308 17.75 -12.64 -1.07
CA ALA A 308 16.98 -13.36 -2.08
C ALA A 308 16.00 -14.38 -1.47
N ASP A 309 16.35 -14.89 -0.28
CA ASP A 309 15.53 -15.83 0.45
C ASP A 309 14.13 -15.22 0.69
N HIS A 310 13.12 -16.03 0.51
CA HIS A 310 11.72 -15.64 0.64
C HIS A 310 11.16 -14.67 -0.42
N ALA A 311 11.98 -14.06 -1.29
CA ALA A 311 11.50 -13.14 -2.32
C ALA A 311 10.55 -13.85 -3.31
N GLU A 312 10.93 -15.03 -3.79
CA GLU A 312 10.05 -15.84 -4.68
C GLU A 312 8.73 -16.22 -3.99
N PHE A 313 8.79 -16.52 -2.69
CA PHE A 313 7.60 -16.80 -1.90
C PHE A 313 6.68 -15.57 -1.82
N ILE A 314 7.21 -14.38 -1.56
CA ILE A 314 6.42 -13.13 -1.52
C ILE A 314 5.84 -12.83 -2.90
N ILE A 315 6.61 -13.01 -3.98
CA ILE A 315 6.12 -12.80 -5.35
C ILE A 315 4.94 -13.73 -5.67
N ARG A 316 5.03 -15.02 -5.32
CA ARG A 316 3.90 -15.94 -5.47
C ARG A 316 2.68 -15.48 -4.67
N GLU A 317 2.89 -15.06 -3.43
CA GLU A 317 1.81 -14.54 -2.58
C GLU A 317 1.12 -13.29 -3.17
N ILE A 318 1.88 -12.43 -3.85
CA ILE A 318 1.34 -11.24 -4.56
C ILE A 318 0.41 -11.69 -5.70
N PHE A 319 0.85 -12.60 -6.55
CA PHE A 319 0.07 -12.99 -7.73
C PHE A 319 -1.08 -13.96 -7.39
N ASP A 320 -0.89 -14.89 -6.46
CA ASP A 320 -1.93 -15.83 -6.04
C ASP A 320 -3.01 -15.18 -5.16
N GLY A 321 -2.64 -14.15 -4.40
CA GLY A 321 -3.55 -13.42 -3.53
C GLY A 321 -4.25 -12.24 -4.20
N GLY A 322 -3.56 -11.60 -5.13
CA GLY A 322 -3.99 -10.32 -5.69
C GLY A 322 -4.09 -9.23 -4.63
N ASN A 323 -4.56 -8.05 -5.05
CA ASN A 323 -4.73 -6.93 -4.13
C ASN A 323 -5.79 -7.25 -3.07
N PHE A 324 -5.39 -7.26 -1.79
CA PHE A 324 -6.21 -7.60 -0.62
C PHE A 324 -6.83 -9.00 -0.66
N GLY A 325 -6.16 -9.99 -1.27
CA GLY A 325 -6.62 -11.37 -1.28
C GLY A 325 -7.89 -11.62 -2.11
N ARG A 326 -8.26 -10.70 -2.99
CA ARG A 326 -9.50 -10.79 -3.79
C ARG A 326 -9.60 -12.05 -4.63
N GLN A 327 -8.49 -12.64 -5.03
CA GLN A 327 -8.46 -13.89 -5.80
C GLN A 327 -8.67 -15.14 -4.93
N ARG A 328 -8.40 -15.05 -3.62
CA ARG A 328 -8.52 -16.18 -2.67
C ARG A 328 -9.88 -16.31 -2.02
N THR A 329 -10.75 -15.33 -2.14
CA THR A 329 -12.04 -15.29 -1.45
C THR A 329 -13.09 -16.16 -2.10
N ALA A 330 -12.98 -17.46 -1.86
CA ALA A 330 -14.11 -18.37 -1.94
C ALA A 330 -14.88 -18.46 -0.59
N PHE A 331 -15.05 -17.37 0.14
CA PHE A 331 -16.02 -17.31 1.22
C PHE A 331 -17.40 -17.19 0.59
N GLN A 332 -18.07 -18.32 0.38
CA GLN A 332 -19.43 -18.34 -0.15
C GLN A 332 -20.36 -17.60 0.82
N ARG A 333 -21.09 -16.62 0.33
CA ARG A 333 -22.01 -15.77 1.10
C ARG A 333 -23.14 -16.54 1.81
N ASN A 334 -23.33 -17.81 1.50
CA ASN A 334 -24.44 -18.66 1.97
C ASN A 334 -24.07 -19.67 3.05
N GLU A 335 -22.87 -19.59 3.64
CA GLU A 335 -22.47 -20.53 4.71
C GLU A 335 -23.03 -20.12 6.06
N ASN A 336 -23.36 -21.15 6.88
CA ASN A 336 -23.72 -21.00 8.28
C ASN A 336 -22.63 -20.20 9.02
N VAL A 337 -23.00 -19.29 9.92
CA VAL A 337 -22.10 -18.42 10.68
C VAL A 337 -20.98 -19.20 11.37
N PHE A 338 -21.27 -20.40 11.92
CA PHE A 338 -20.27 -21.26 12.56
C PHE A 338 -19.27 -21.82 11.57
N VAL A 339 -19.73 -22.29 10.40
CA VAL A 339 -18.88 -22.82 9.32
C VAL A 339 -17.97 -21.70 8.79
N ARG A 340 -18.51 -20.51 8.57
CA ARG A 340 -17.75 -19.33 8.13
C ARG A 340 -16.69 -18.92 9.16
N LYS A 341 -17.02 -18.91 10.46
CA LYS A 341 -16.05 -18.63 11.54
C LYS A 341 -14.94 -19.69 11.57
N TRP A 342 -15.29 -20.95 11.41
CA TRP A 342 -14.32 -22.06 11.37
C TRP A 342 -13.39 -21.96 10.15
N HIS A 343 -13.93 -21.71 8.96
CA HIS A 343 -13.13 -21.50 7.76
C HIS A 343 -12.20 -20.28 7.89
N SER A 344 -12.70 -19.18 8.42
CA SER A 344 -11.89 -18.00 8.69
C SER A 344 -10.75 -18.32 9.67
N MET A 345 -11.03 -19.01 10.78
CA MET A 345 -10.02 -19.39 11.74
C MET A 345 -8.95 -20.31 11.14
N THR A 346 -9.37 -21.36 10.42
CA THR A 346 -8.43 -22.29 9.78
C THR A 346 -7.58 -21.61 8.71
N TYR A 347 -8.16 -20.68 7.95
CA TYR A 347 -7.44 -19.86 6.99
C TYR A 347 -6.35 -19.03 7.68
N PHE A 348 -6.69 -18.30 8.74
CA PHE A 348 -5.73 -17.48 9.49
C PHE A 348 -4.60 -18.30 10.11
N ILE A 349 -4.93 -19.46 10.71
CA ILE A 349 -3.90 -20.36 11.27
C ILE A 349 -2.94 -20.82 10.16
N LYS A 350 -3.47 -21.25 9.01
CA LYS A 350 -2.66 -21.65 7.87
C LYS A 350 -1.74 -20.49 7.41
N ARG A 351 -2.26 -19.25 7.32
CA ARG A 351 -1.46 -18.07 6.99
C ARG A 351 -0.35 -17.84 8.01
N CYS A 352 -0.65 -17.84 9.29
CA CYS A 352 0.35 -17.66 10.34
C CYS A 352 1.44 -18.75 10.32
N LEU A 353 1.07 -20.00 10.04
CA LEU A 353 2.03 -21.09 9.90
C LEU A 353 2.91 -20.91 8.64
N LEU A 354 2.33 -20.43 7.56
CA LEU A 354 3.02 -20.16 6.30
C LEU A 354 4.05 -19.03 6.47
N PHE A 355 3.70 -17.97 7.19
CA PHE A 355 4.56 -16.79 7.42
C PHE A 355 5.44 -16.87 8.68
N ARG A 356 5.40 -17.98 9.44
CA ARG A 356 6.11 -18.10 10.73
C ARG A 356 7.62 -17.88 10.68
N HIS A 357 8.23 -18.12 9.51
CA HIS A 357 9.67 -17.95 9.30
C HIS A 357 10.03 -16.49 8.99
N LEU A 358 9.12 -15.73 8.38
CA LEU A 358 9.28 -14.30 8.13
C LEU A 358 8.93 -13.44 9.35
N LEU A 359 7.91 -13.87 10.14
CA LEU A 359 7.32 -13.10 11.23
C LEU A 359 7.03 -13.99 12.46
N PRO A 360 8.06 -14.56 13.09
CA PRO A 360 7.85 -15.60 14.11
C PRO A 360 7.08 -15.13 15.33
N ALA A 361 7.36 -13.94 15.86
CA ALA A 361 6.70 -13.41 17.04
C ALA A 361 5.25 -13.00 16.76
N GLU A 362 5.02 -12.33 15.64
CA GLU A 362 3.69 -11.86 15.24
C GLU A 362 2.77 -13.03 14.89
N SER A 363 3.25 -14.00 14.11
CA SER A 363 2.49 -15.22 13.76
C SER A 363 2.03 -16.00 14.99
N ARG A 364 2.89 -16.15 16.00
CA ARG A 364 2.52 -16.81 17.27
C ARG A 364 1.45 -16.03 18.03
N SER A 365 1.62 -14.72 18.14
CA SER A 365 0.68 -13.84 18.85
C SER A 365 -0.69 -13.81 18.16
N TYR A 366 -0.69 -13.79 16.84
CA TYR A 366 -1.91 -13.83 16.03
C TYR A 366 -2.73 -15.11 16.29
N ILE A 367 -2.07 -16.27 16.32
CA ILE A 367 -2.70 -17.55 16.63
C ILE A 367 -3.26 -17.52 18.06
N LEU A 368 -2.45 -17.12 19.05
CA LEU A 368 -2.85 -17.08 20.46
C LEU A 368 -4.04 -16.15 20.70
N ASN A 369 -4.02 -14.94 20.16
CA ASN A 369 -5.11 -13.97 20.33
C ASN A 369 -6.42 -14.48 19.71
N LYS A 370 -6.39 -15.12 18.55
CA LYS A 370 -7.57 -15.71 17.92
C LYS A 370 -8.16 -16.86 18.76
N PHE A 371 -7.33 -17.69 19.39
CA PHE A 371 -7.80 -18.73 20.30
C PHE A 371 -8.43 -18.14 21.57
N LEU A 372 -7.78 -17.16 22.19
CA LEU A 372 -8.26 -16.52 23.40
C LEU A 372 -9.59 -15.78 23.17
N PHE A 373 -9.72 -15.04 22.07
CA PHE A 373 -10.96 -14.36 21.71
C PHE A 373 -12.13 -15.34 21.54
N ASN A 374 -11.91 -16.48 20.89
CA ASN A 374 -12.95 -17.50 20.72
C ASN A 374 -13.35 -18.22 22.02
N ILE A 375 -12.49 -18.21 23.04
CA ILE A 375 -12.79 -18.76 24.37
C ILE A 375 -13.64 -17.78 25.18
N HIS A 376 -13.39 -16.46 25.08
CA HIS A 376 -14.16 -15.44 25.81
C HIS A 376 -15.58 -15.28 25.28
N VAL A 377 -15.77 -15.33 23.95
CA VAL A 377 -17.12 -15.27 23.32
C VAL A 377 -18.00 -16.50 23.63
N LYS A 378 -17.45 -17.59 24.19
CA LYS A 378 -18.22 -18.76 24.63
C LYS A 378 -18.66 -18.72 26.10
N ARG A 379 -18.33 -17.64 26.85
CA ARG A 379 -18.67 -17.50 28.27
C ARG A 379 -19.76 -16.48 28.56
N ASP A 380 -20.22 -15.75 27.55
CA ASP A 380 -21.41 -14.89 27.55
C ASP A 380 -22.49 -15.50 26.66
#